data_5a60c1744b40b595ac9be61e9629e548
#
_entry.id   5a60c1744b40b595ac9be61e9629e548
#
_cell.length_a   1.000
_cell.length_b   1.000
_cell.length_c   1.000
_cell.angle_alpha   90.00
_cell.angle_beta   90.00
_cell.angle_gamma   90.00
#
_symmetry.space_group_name_H-M   'P 1'
#
loop_
_entity.id
_entity.type
_entity.pdbx_description
1 polymer ?
#
loop_
_entity_poly.entity_id
_entity_poly.type
_entity_poly.pdbx_seq_one_letter_code
_entity_poly.pdbx_strand_id
1 'polypeptide(L)'
;MPPTQLFFLISTLVILPIAWLKGGHPERAGVAVLLLTYVAAVFLQPLRIDRFFLGYAITDLAMMAALVSMTLRYDRWWLFLASAAQGLSVLSYLTLLSRPELTVRENIAAQWVFGLISLYALLAGVLERWLAGEPPAAPPLSSRPARPRP
;
A
#
# COMPACT_ATOMS: atom_id res chain seq x y z
N MET A 1 -15.95 0.45 -16.79
CA MET A 1 -14.69 0.70 -16.08
C MET A 1 -13.56 0.82 -17.09
N PRO A 2 -12.66 1.80 -16.98
CA PRO A 2 -11.48 1.85 -17.82
C PRO A 2 -10.58 0.63 -17.53
N PRO A 3 -9.86 0.10 -18.54
CA PRO A 3 -9.08 -1.14 -18.42
C PRO A 3 -8.01 -1.06 -17.32
N THR A 4 -7.45 0.12 -17.06
CA THR A 4 -6.47 0.36 -16.01
C THR A 4 -7.05 0.14 -14.61
N GLN A 5 -8.29 0.57 -14.36
CA GLN A 5 -8.97 0.36 -13.08
C GLN A 5 -9.30 -1.11 -12.85
N LEU A 6 -9.72 -1.81 -13.90
CA LEU A 6 -10.00 -3.25 -13.83
C LEU A 6 -8.72 -4.02 -13.52
N PHE A 7 -7.60 -3.69 -14.18
CA PHE A 7 -6.31 -4.29 -13.92
C PHE A 7 -5.84 -4.08 -12.48
N PHE A 8 -5.97 -2.84 -11.97
CA PHE A 8 -5.64 -2.53 -10.57
C PHE A 8 -6.50 -3.33 -9.60
N LEU A 9 -7.80 -3.40 -9.83
CA LEU A 9 -8.73 -4.15 -8.98
C LEU A 9 -8.38 -5.63 -8.94
N ILE A 10 -8.16 -6.25 -10.10
CA ILE A 10 -7.77 -7.66 -10.19
C ILE A 10 -6.44 -7.90 -9.48
N SER A 11 -5.42 -7.05 -9.72
CA SER A 11 -4.13 -7.14 -9.05
C SER A 11 -4.28 -7.05 -7.52
N THR A 12 -5.08 -6.12 -7.03
CA THR A 12 -5.35 -5.94 -5.60
C THR A 12 -6.02 -7.18 -5.01
N LEU A 13 -7.07 -7.71 -5.66
CA LEU A 13 -7.82 -8.89 -5.20
C LEU A 13 -6.97 -10.16 -5.18
N VAL A 14 -5.93 -10.25 -5.99
CA VAL A 14 -5.01 -11.39 -6.01
C VAL A 14 -3.85 -11.19 -5.03
N ILE A 15 -3.22 -10.02 -5.05
CA ILE A 15 -1.99 -9.77 -4.28
C ILE A 15 -2.25 -9.66 -2.79
N LEU A 16 -3.31 -8.96 -2.36
CA LEU A 16 -3.54 -8.75 -0.93
C LEU A 16 -3.83 -10.07 -0.18
N PRO A 17 -4.67 -11.00 -0.68
CA PRO A 17 -4.83 -12.31 -0.04
C PRO A 17 -3.53 -13.13 -0.02
N ILE A 18 -2.76 -13.13 -1.10
CA ILE A 18 -1.46 -13.83 -1.14
C ILE A 18 -0.52 -13.25 -0.07
N ALA A 19 -0.40 -11.91 0.00
CA ALA A 19 0.44 -11.24 0.97
C ALA A 19 -0.02 -11.47 2.42
N TRP A 20 -1.33 -11.54 2.65
CA TRP A 20 -1.87 -11.86 3.97
C TRP A 20 -1.58 -13.30 4.40
N LEU A 21 -1.75 -14.26 3.50
CA LEU A 21 -1.61 -15.69 3.81
C LEU A 21 -0.16 -16.16 3.86
N LYS A 22 0.69 -15.65 2.96
CA LYS A 22 2.07 -16.09 2.78
C LYS A 22 3.11 -15.12 3.38
N GLY A 23 2.73 -13.88 3.65
CA GLY A 23 3.60 -12.86 4.20
C GLY A 23 3.90 -13.02 5.68
N GLY A 24 4.96 -12.35 6.13
CA GLY A 24 5.30 -12.19 7.53
C GLY A 24 4.55 -11.00 8.19
N HIS A 25 5.01 -10.59 9.37
CA HIS A 25 4.42 -9.46 10.08
C HIS A 25 4.49 -8.15 9.28
N PRO A 26 5.63 -7.76 8.64
CA PRO A 26 5.68 -6.53 7.87
C PRO A 26 4.77 -6.56 6.63
N GLU A 27 4.68 -7.70 5.92
CA GLU A 27 3.82 -7.83 4.75
C GLU A 27 2.34 -7.75 5.12
N ARG A 28 1.92 -8.39 6.23
CA ARG A 28 0.55 -8.29 6.77
C ARG A 28 0.22 -6.87 7.23
N ALA A 29 1.17 -6.19 7.87
CA ALA A 29 0.99 -4.78 8.22
C ALA A 29 0.83 -3.92 6.97
N GLY A 30 1.62 -4.17 5.90
CA GLY A 30 1.48 -3.52 4.60
C GLY A 30 0.10 -3.74 3.98
N VAL A 31 -0.42 -4.98 4.00
CA VAL A 31 -1.79 -5.29 3.57
C VAL A 31 -2.82 -4.48 4.36
N ALA A 32 -2.68 -4.44 5.70
CA ALA A 32 -3.60 -3.69 6.55
C ALA A 32 -3.57 -2.19 6.25
N VAL A 33 -2.39 -1.60 6.04
CA VAL A 33 -2.23 -0.18 5.65
C VAL A 33 -2.90 0.09 4.31
N LEU A 34 -2.67 -0.75 3.29
CA LEU A 34 -3.29 -0.60 1.96
C LEU A 34 -4.81 -0.68 2.04
N LEU A 35 -5.34 -1.71 2.71
CA LEU A 35 -6.80 -1.88 2.87
C LEU A 35 -7.42 -0.71 3.62
N LEU A 36 -6.80 -0.27 4.72
CA LEU A 36 -7.30 0.85 5.50
C LEU A 36 -7.32 2.15 4.68
N THR A 37 -6.27 2.37 3.88
CA THR A 37 -6.19 3.53 2.98
C THR A 37 -7.28 3.48 1.91
N TYR A 38 -7.54 2.31 1.30
CA TYR A 38 -8.60 2.18 0.29
C TYR A 38 -9.99 2.44 0.89
N VAL A 39 -10.25 1.89 2.08
CA VAL A 39 -11.51 2.13 2.79
C VAL A 39 -11.63 3.62 3.16
N ALA A 40 -10.60 4.22 3.74
CA ALA A 40 -10.58 5.63 4.09
C ALA A 40 -10.79 6.54 2.86
N ALA A 41 -10.18 6.20 1.71
CA ALA A 41 -10.34 6.94 0.47
C ALA A 41 -11.79 6.99 -0.01
N VAL A 42 -12.54 5.88 0.15
CA VAL A 42 -13.98 5.84 -0.19
C VAL A 42 -14.79 6.81 0.68
N PHE A 43 -14.55 6.82 1.99
CA PHE A 43 -15.25 7.71 2.92
C PHE A 43 -14.86 9.18 2.77
N LEU A 44 -13.60 9.45 2.42
CA LEU A 44 -13.09 10.81 2.26
C LEU A 44 -13.24 11.36 0.83
N GLN A 45 -13.70 10.54 -0.13
CA GLN A 45 -13.95 10.95 -1.51
C GLN A 45 -14.79 12.22 -1.64
N PRO A 46 -15.85 12.48 -0.82
CA PRO A 46 -16.65 13.69 -0.92
C PRO A 46 -15.89 14.98 -0.58
N LEU A 47 -14.75 14.88 0.11
CA LEU A 47 -13.94 16.04 0.47
C LEU A 47 -13.20 16.58 -0.75
N ARG A 48 -13.73 17.66 -1.32
CA ARG A 48 -13.19 18.35 -2.51
C ARG A 48 -13.07 19.85 -2.26
N ILE A 49 -12.03 20.43 -2.82
CA ILE A 49 -11.85 21.87 -2.92
C ILE A 49 -11.63 22.16 -4.41
N ASP A 50 -12.68 22.64 -5.08
CA ASP A 50 -12.70 22.87 -6.53
C ASP A 50 -12.33 21.58 -7.30
N ARG A 51 -11.27 21.59 -8.09
CA ARG A 51 -10.75 20.42 -8.83
C ARG A 51 -9.85 19.50 -7.98
N PHE A 52 -9.51 19.89 -6.75
CA PHE A 52 -8.59 19.18 -5.88
C PHE A 52 -9.32 18.17 -4.98
N PHE A 53 -8.97 16.91 -5.08
CA PHE A 53 -9.51 15.83 -4.25
C PHE A 53 -8.76 15.75 -2.92
N LEU A 54 -9.12 16.60 -1.98
CA LEU A 54 -8.46 16.69 -0.67
C LEU A 54 -8.48 15.37 0.09
N GLY A 55 -9.59 14.61 -0.01
CA GLY A 55 -9.71 13.31 0.66
C GLY A 55 -8.64 12.33 0.21
N TYR A 56 -8.35 12.24 -1.08
CA TYR A 56 -7.29 11.36 -1.59
C TYR A 56 -5.90 11.85 -1.17
N ALA A 57 -5.65 13.16 -1.17
CA ALA A 57 -4.36 13.69 -0.72
C ALA A 57 -4.09 13.39 0.76
N ILE A 58 -5.12 13.46 1.62
CA ILE A 58 -5.00 13.10 3.04
C ILE A 58 -4.72 11.61 3.21
N THR A 59 -5.44 10.74 2.49
CA THR A 59 -5.22 9.28 2.59
C THR A 59 -3.85 8.87 2.07
N ASP A 60 -3.38 9.47 0.98
CA ASP A 60 -2.04 9.20 0.44
C ASP A 60 -0.93 9.68 1.37
N LEU A 61 -1.11 10.85 2.01
CA LEU A 61 -0.16 11.35 2.99
C LEU A 61 -0.11 10.44 4.24
N ALA A 62 -1.26 9.98 4.72
CA ALA A 62 -1.33 9.04 5.84
C ALA A 62 -0.69 7.69 5.49
N MET A 63 -0.92 7.18 4.28
CA MET A 63 -0.29 5.97 3.78
C MET A 63 1.23 6.13 3.67
N MET A 64 1.71 7.25 3.15
CA MET A 64 3.14 7.55 3.09
C MET A 64 3.77 7.55 4.48
N ALA A 65 3.15 8.23 5.45
CA ALA A 65 3.63 8.26 6.84
C ALA A 65 3.69 6.85 7.46
N ALA A 66 2.68 6.01 7.21
CA ALA A 66 2.64 4.64 7.68
C ALA A 66 3.76 3.80 7.04
N LEU A 67 3.94 3.84 5.70
CA LEU A 67 4.98 3.11 5.00
C LEU A 67 6.38 3.55 5.42
N VAL A 68 6.64 4.85 5.57
CA VAL A 68 7.92 5.38 6.09
C VAL A 68 8.17 4.89 7.50
N SER A 69 7.16 4.93 8.38
CA SER A 69 7.28 4.40 9.75
C SER A 69 7.60 2.91 9.77
N MET A 70 7.01 2.14 8.85
CA MET A 70 7.32 0.72 8.68
C MET A 70 8.73 0.49 8.14
N THR A 71 9.18 1.31 7.18
CA THR A 71 10.54 1.27 6.64
C THR A 71 11.59 1.48 7.73
N LEU A 72 11.32 2.36 8.69
CA LEU A 72 12.22 2.61 9.83
C LEU A 72 12.21 1.49 10.88
N ARG A 73 11.18 0.64 10.90
CA ARG A 73 11.03 -0.45 11.88
C ARG A 73 11.43 -1.82 11.34
N TYR A 74 11.25 -2.03 10.05
CA TYR A 74 11.47 -3.33 9.40
C TYR A 74 12.54 -3.17 8.34
N ASP A 75 13.55 -4.01 8.40
CA ASP A 75 14.63 -4.06 7.40
C ASP A 75 14.16 -4.88 6.19
N ARG A 76 13.28 -4.26 5.36
CA ARG A 76 12.72 -4.87 4.15
C ARG A 76 12.78 -3.90 2.98
N TRP A 77 13.50 -4.29 1.92
CA TRP A 77 13.73 -3.45 0.75
C TRP A 77 12.43 -3.03 0.02
N TRP A 78 11.40 -3.89 0.01
CA TRP A 78 10.12 -3.56 -0.65
C TRP A 78 9.42 -2.36 -0.01
N LEU A 79 9.63 -2.12 1.28
CA LEU A 79 9.10 -0.95 1.99
C LEU A 79 9.72 0.35 1.49
N PHE A 80 11.02 0.35 1.14
CA PHE A 80 11.69 1.52 0.54
C PHE A 80 11.05 1.86 -0.81
N LEU A 81 10.85 0.84 -1.66
CA LEU A 81 10.23 1.04 -2.97
C LEU A 81 8.77 1.51 -2.85
N ALA A 82 7.99 0.91 -1.96
CA ALA A 82 6.61 1.31 -1.70
C ALA A 82 6.53 2.74 -1.13
N SER A 83 7.41 3.10 -0.18
CA SER A 83 7.48 4.45 0.37
C SER A 83 7.88 5.49 -0.67
N ALA A 84 8.85 5.17 -1.55
CA ALA A 84 9.25 6.05 -2.63
C ALA A 84 8.12 6.27 -3.64
N ALA A 85 7.44 5.21 -4.06
CA ALA A 85 6.29 5.29 -4.95
C ALA A 85 5.17 6.13 -4.33
N GLN A 86 4.88 5.94 -3.05
CA GLN A 86 3.88 6.73 -2.34
C GLN A 86 4.30 8.21 -2.18
N GLY A 87 5.59 8.47 -1.98
CA GLY A 87 6.15 9.83 -1.98
C GLY A 87 5.93 10.55 -3.32
N LEU A 88 6.12 9.83 -4.45
CA LEU A 88 5.83 10.35 -5.79
C LEU A 88 4.32 10.62 -5.98
N SER A 89 3.45 9.78 -5.42
CA SER A 89 1.99 10.01 -5.42
C SER A 89 1.66 11.32 -4.69
N VAL A 90 2.23 11.55 -3.50
CA VAL A 90 2.03 12.81 -2.75
C VAL A 90 2.60 14.00 -3.51
N LEU A 91 3.78 13.89 -4.13
CA LEU A 91 4.36 14.96 -4.94
C LEU A 91 3.51 15.31 -6.16
N SER A 92 2.77 14.35 -6.73
CA SER A 92 1.89 14.60 -7.88
C SER A 92 0.77 15.60 -7.54
N TYR A 93 0.32 15.69 -6.29
CA TYR A 93 -0.63 16.71 -5.86
C TYR A 93 -0.02 18.11 -5.86
N LEU A 94 1.26 18.25 -5.50
CA LEU A 94 1.96 19.53 -5.54
C LEU A 94 2.12 20.01 -6.99
N THR A 95 2.40 19.10 -7.93
CA THR A 95 2.47 19.45 -9.35
C THR A 95 1.11 19.90 -9.89
N LEU A 96 0.01 19.24 -9.48
CA LEU A 96 -1.34 19.64 -9.87
C LEU A 96 -1.71 21.05 -9.35
N LEU A 97 -1.26 21.40 -8.14
CA LEU A 97 -1.48 22.73 -7.56
C LEU A 97 -0.63 23.81 -8.24
N SER A 98 0.59 23.47 -8.68
CA SER A 98 1.56 24.41 -9.27
C SER A 98 1.37 24.62 -10.78
N ARG A 99 0.72 23.67 -11.46
CA ARG A 99 0.55 23.65 -12.91
C ARG A 99 -0.93 23.54 -13.28
N PRO A 100 -1.62 24.68 -13.53
CA PRO A 100 -3.05 24.69 -13.88
C PRO A 100 -3.37 23.96 -15.19
N GLU A 101 -2.39 23.83 -16.09
CA GLU A 101 -2.53 23.12 -17.35
C GLU A 101 -2.62 21.59 -17.20
N LEU A 102 -2.12 21.02 -16.08
CA LEU A 102 -2.25 19.59 -15.82
C LEU A 102 -3.70 19.23 -15.52
N THR A 103 -4.17 18.21 -16.20
CA THR A 103 -5.52 17.72 -15.99
C THR A 103 -5.61 16.79 -14.78
N VAL A 104 -6.75 16.81 -14.10
CA VAL A 104 -7.05 15.86 -13.02
C VAL A 104 -6.88 14.42 -13.49
N ARG A 105 -7.16 14.13 -14.78
CA ARG A 105 -7.04 12.81 -15.38
C ARG A 105 -5.59 12.31 -15.38
N GLU A 106 -4.64 13.18 -15.72
CA GLU A 106 -3.22 12.85 -15.73
C GLU A 106 -2.70 12.54 -14.33
N ASN A 107 -3.10 13.35 -13.35
CA ASN A 107 -2.76 13.11 -11.96
C ASN A 107 -3.33 11.77 -11.44
N ILE A 108 -4.60 11.47 -11.74
CA ILE A 108 -5.20 10.18 -11.38
C ILE A 108 -4.46 9.03 -12.05
N ALA A 109 -4.08 9.15 -13.33
CA ALA A 109 -3.32 8.11 -14.03
C ALA A 109 -1.95 7.85 -13.37
N ALA A 110 -1.24 8.90 -12.97
CA ALA A 110 0.03 8.78 -12.25
C ALA A 110 -0.17 8.04 -10.90
N GLN A 111 -1.21 8.38 -10.14
CA GLN A 111 -1.52 7.72 -8.87
C GLN A 111 -1.82 6.22 -9.03
N TRP A 112 -2.51 5.82 -10.11
CA TRP A 112 -2.72 4.39 -10.42
C TRP A 112 -1.39 3.66 -10.64
N VAL A 113 -0.44 4.28 -11.34
CA VAL A 113 0.89 3.71 -11.57
C VAL A 113 1.65 3.56 -10.25
N PHE A 114 1.68 4.59 -9.42
CA PHE A 114 2.38 4.54 -8.13
C PHE A 114 1.73 3.54 -7.18
N GLY A 115 0.41 3.44 -7.17
CA GLY A 115 -0.32 2.42 -6.43
C GLY A 115 0.02 1.00 -6.86
N LEU A 116 0.13 0.75 -8.17
CA LEU A 116 0.58 -0.53 -8.71
C LEU A 116 2.02 -0.85 -8.29
N ILE A 117 2.94 0.11 -8.36
CA ILE A 117 4.32 -0.09 -7.92
C ILE A 117 4.36 -0.52 -6.45
N SER A 118 3.61 0.14 -5.57
CA SER A 118 3.52 -0.21 -4.15
C SER A 118 2.96 -1.62 -3.94
N LEU A 119 1.91 -1.98 -4.69
CA LEU A 119 1.27 -3.29 -4.63
C LEU A 119 2.20 -4.41 -5.10
N TYR A 120 2.91 -4.21 -6.21
CA TYR A 120 3.86 -5.19 -6.73
C TYR A 120 5.15 -5.26 -5.92
N ALA A 121 5.58 -4.17 -5.29
CA ALA A 121 6.67 -4.19 -4.31
C ALA A 121 6.33 -5.10 -3.12
N LEU A 122 5.10 -5.00 -2.59
CA LEU A 122 4.61 -5.89 -1.54
C LEU A 122 4.62 -7.36 -2.00
N LEU A 123 4.13 -7.65 -3.21
CA LEU A 123 4.16 -9.00 -3.77
C LEU A 123 5.59 -9.54 -3.88
N ALA A 124 6.51 -8.72 -4.38
CA ALA A 124 7.91 -9.10 -4.51
C ALA A 124 8.55 -9.42 -3.15
N GLY A 125 8.24 -8.64 -2.10
CA GLY A 125 8.67 -8.94 -0.72
C GLY A 125 8.12 -10.27 -0.19
N VAL A 126 6.87 -10.60 -0.50
CA VAL A 126 6.28 -11.91 -0.14
C VAL A 126 6.96 -13.05 -0.90
N LEU A 127 7.21 -12.88 -2.20
CA LEU A 127 7.88 -13.88 -3.02
C LEU A 127 9.32 -14.12 -2.57
N GLU A 128 10.05 -13.06 -2.23
CA GLU A 128 11.40 -13.17 -1.67
C GLU A 128 11.41 -14.05 -0.41
N ARG A 129 10.52 -13.79 0.54
CA ARG A 129 10.38 -14.61 1.75
C ARG A 129 10.07 -16.07 1.44
N TRP A 130 9.13 -16.28 0.54
CA TRP A 130 8.73 -17.63 0.16
C TRP A 130 9.88 -18.40 -0.48
N LEU A 131 10.65 -17.77 -1.38
CA LEU A 131 11.82 -18.35 -2.00
C LEU A 131 12.97 -18.59 -1.00
N ALA A 132 13.09 -17.75 0.04
CA ALA A 132 14.04 -17.93 1.12
C ALA A 132 13.62 -19.03 2.13
N GLY A 133 12.44 -19.64 1.97
CA GLY A 133 11.93 -20.67 2.88
C GLY A 133 11.49 -20.12 4.24
N GLU A 134 11.30 -18.80 4.38
CA GLU A 134 10.83 -18.20 5.62
C GLU A 134 9.34 -18.54 5.85
N PRO A 135 8.95 -19.07 7.04
CA PRO A 135 7.56 -19.40 7.30
C PRO A 135 6.68 -18.13 7.37
N PRO A 136 5.38 -18.24 7.02
CA PRO A 136 4.41 -17.17 7.25
C PRO A 136 4.36 -16.78 8.73
N ALA A 137 3.95 -15.53 9.02
CA ALA A 137 3.77 -15.11 10.40
C ALA A 137 2.78 -16.01 11.12
N ALA A 138 3.13 -16.48 12.31
CA ALA A 138 2.21 -17.24 13.16
C ALA A 138 0.97 -16.39 13.50
N PRO A 139 -0.24 -16.97 13.60
CA PRO A 139 -1.40 -16.25 14.08
C PRO A 139 -1.15 -15.73 15.51
N PRO A 140 -1.63 -14.53 15.87
CA PRO A 140 -1.28 -13.85 17.12
C PRO A 140 -1.74 -14.57 18.42
N LEU A 141 -2.50 -15.64 18.34
CA LEU A 141 -3.08 -16.35 19.49
C LEU A 141 -3.09 -17.88 19.31
N SER A 142 -1.97 -18.48 18.97
CA SER A 142 -1.83 -19.87 19.37
C SER A 142 -1.19 -19.88 20.77
N SER A 143 -1.99 -20.06 21.79
CA SER A 143 -1.51 -20.51 23.10
C SER A 143 -0.74 -21.83 22.86
N ARG A 144 0.57 -21.72 22.68
CA ARG A 144 1.40 -22.93 22.75
C ARG A 144 1.17 -23.52 24.13
N PRO A 145 0.66 -24.76 24.22
CA PRO A 145 0.65 -25.44 25.51
C PRO A 145 2.09 -25.41 26.05
N ALA A 146 2.23 -24.95 27.29
CA ALA A 146 3.53 -24.92 27.95
C ALA A 146 4.14 -26.31 27.84
N ARG A 147 5.31 -26.44 27.18
CA ARG A 147 6.08 -27.68 27.23
C ARG A 147 6.40 -27.97 28.67
N PRO A 148 6.02 -29.16 29.23
CA PRO A 148 6.49 -29.55 30.54
C PRO A 148 8.02 -29.53 30.52
N ARG A 149 8.62 -28.80 31.43
CA ARG A 149 10.06 -28.81 31.66
C ARG A 149 10.44 -30.20 32.22
N PRO A 150 11.50 -30.85 31.75
CA PRO A 150 12.01 -32.10 32.29
C PRO A 150 12.45 -31.93 33.74
#